data_3ff662f07a744685ab05d17a05729fd9
#
_entry.id   3ff662f07a744685ab05d17a05729fd9
#
_cell.length_a   1.000
_cell.length_b   1.000
_cell.length_c   1.000
_cell.angle_alpha   90.00
_cell.angle_beta   90.00
_cell.angle_gamma   90.00
#
_symmetry.space_group_name_H-M   'P 1'
#
loop_
_entity.id
_entity.type
_entity.pdbx_description
1 polymer ?
#
loop_
_entity_poly.entity_id
_entity_poly.type
_entity_poly.pdbx_seq_one_letter_code
_entity_poly.pdbx_strand_id
1 'polypeptide(L)'
;GDDKQLAPEDFDIDKDAQVAHANIAIASSNVVGKLPGNSIQRDFLSQAYSDFIYAIIIEELGIWGGAIVVILYIWLLFRAGRIASRCRDMQRTPTHSRYFYALTVMGAALMLVLQALFNMLVAVGIAPVTGQPLPLISRGGTSTLINCFYIGIILSISRLVVRRTKVKAAGDKQKDATEATSNEEELTTAEEEAPIAVEN
;
A
#
# COMPACT_ATOMS: atom_id res chain seq x y z
N GLY A 1 44.31 -7.38 3.48
CA GLY A 1 43.53 -6.61 2.55
C GLY A 1 43.42 -7.36 1.25
N ASP A 2 42.28 -8.01 0.97
CA ASP A 2 41.98 -8.57 -0.35
C ASP A 2 41.45 -7.42 -1.22
N ASP A 3 42.35 -6.74 -1.90
CA ASP A 3 41.99 -5.92 -3.05
C ASP A 3 41.60 -6.86 -4.20
N LYS A 4 40.39 -7.30 -4.25
CA LYS A 4 39.78 -7.86 -5.45
C LYS A 4 39.80 -6.77 -6.52
N GLN A 5 40.85 -6.72 -7.32
CA GLN A 5 40.82 -6.03 -8.60
C GLN A 5 39.72 -6.72 -9.44
N LEU A 6 38.56 -6.08 -9.55
CA LEU A 6 37.50 -6.45 -10.47
C LEU A 6 38.12 -6.50 -11.88
N ALA A 7 37.89 -7.61 -12.58
CA ALA A 7 38.37 -7.75 -13.95
C ALA A 7 37.81 -6.61 -14.83
N PRO A 8 38.61 -6.07 -15.76
CA PRO A 8 38.15 -4.93 -16.60
C PRO A 8 36.92 -5.20 -17.43
N GLU A 9 36.48 -6.46 -17.57
CA GLU A 9 35.31 -6.90 -18.31
C GLU A 9 34.01 -6.72 -17.55
N ASP A 10 34.04 -6.57 -16.20
CA ASP A 10 32.85 -6.42 -15.35
C ASP A 10 32.54 -4.95 -14.99
N PHE A 11 33.36 -3.99 -15.46
CA PHE A 11 33.24 -2.58 -15.15
C PHE A 11 32.38 -1.87 -16.19
N ASP A 12 31.07 -1.75 -15.90
CA ASP A 12 30.13 -0.94 -16.70
C ASP A 12 30.27 0.53 -16.26
N ILE A 13 31.12 1.28 -16.94
CA ILE A 13 31.50 2.66 -16.59
C ILE A 13 30.30 3.55 -16.36
N ASP A 14 29.23 3.38 -17.16
CA ASP A 14 28.01 4.20 -17.05
C ASP A 14 27.19 3.85 -15.81
N LYS A 15 27.06 2.58 -15.48
CA LYS A 15 26.32 2.14 -14.30
C LYS A 15 27.06 2.43 -13.01
N ASP A 16 28.35 2.18 -12.98
CA ASP A 16 29.18 2.44 -11.80
C ASP A 16 29.30 3.95 -11.53
N ALA A 17 29.38 4.78 -12.57
CA ALA A 17 29.35 6.23 -12.46
C ALA A 17 27.97 6.71 -11.90
N GLN A 18 26.87 6.14 -12.36
CA GLN A 18 25.52 6.50 -11.85
C GLN A 18 25.35 6.12 -10.38
N VAL A 19 25.80 4.93 -9.96
CA VAL A 19 25.79 4.50 -8.56
C VAL A 19 26.69 5.41 -7.70
N ALA A 20 27.87 5.78 -8.19
CA ALA A 20 28.75 6.71 -7.51
C ALA A 20 28.10 8.09 -7.31
N HIS A 21 27.45 8.64 -8.34
CA HIS A 21 26.72 9.90 -8.25
C HIS A 21 25.53 9.81 -7.29
N ALA A 22 24.78 8.70 -7.27
CA ALA A 22 23.71 8.47 -6.32
C ALA A 22 24.23 8.43 -4.87
N ASN A 23 25.34 7.75 -4.64
CA ASN A 23 26.01 7.72 -3.32
C ASN A 23 26.53 9.09 -2.88
N ILE A 24 27.08 9.88 -3.81
CA ILE A 24 27.51 11.26 -3.54
C ILE A 24 26.29 12.14 -3.22
N ALA A 25 25.16 11.98 -3.92
CA ALA A 25 23.91 12.67 -3.63
C ALA A 25 23.44 12.40 -2.19
N ILE A 26 23.45 11.13 -1.78
CA ILE A 26 23.07 10.72 -0.43
C ILE A 26 24.08 11.22 0.61
N ALA A 27 25.38 11.08 0.36
CA ALA A 27 26.43 11.52 1.27
C ALA A 27 26.50 13.05 1.42
N SER A 28 26.17 13.80 0.37
CA SER A 28 26.13 15.27 0.39
C SER A 28 24.83 15.85 0.95
N SER A 29 23.82 14.99 1.19
CA SER A 29 22.56 15.41 1.78
C SER A 29 22.77 15.71 3.28
N ASN A 30 22.33 16.89 3.68
CA ASN A 30 22.20 17.24 5.11
C ASN A 30 20.87 16.69 5.65
N VAL A 31 20.70 16.74 6.97
CA VAL A 31 19.44 16.35 7.64
C VAL A 31 18.23 17.07 7.06
N VAL A 32 18.39 18.30 6.57
CA VAL A 32 17.33 19.16 6.00
C VAL A 32 17.28 19.13 4.47
N GLY A 33 18.32 18.57 3.80
CA GLY A 33 18.42 18.59 2.32
C GLY A 33 18.81 19.96 1.73
N LYS A 34 19.00 19.99 0.41
CA LYS A 34 19.39 21.20 -0.35
C LYS A 34 18.22 22.06 -0.83
N LEU A 35 16.99 21.71 -0.49
CA LEU A 35 15.72 22.23 -0.99
C LEU A 35 15.34 21.76 -2.40
N PRO A 36 14.05 21.65 -2.72
CA PRO A 36 13.55 21.21 -4.02
C PRO A 36 14.06 22.09 -5.15
N GLY A 37 14.63 21.48 -6.18
CA GLY A 37 15.16 22.17 -7.36
C GLY A 37 16.66 22.49 -7.32
N ASN A 38 17.35 22.31 -6.21
CA ASN A 38 18.80 22.59 -6.05
C ASN A 38 19.68 21.32 -6.10
N SER A 39 19.17 20.21 -6.62
CA SER A 39 19.94 19.01 -6.84
C SER A 39 20.98 19.24 -7.95
N ILE A 40 22.25 19.07 -7.61
CA ILE A 40 23.37 19.19 -8.55
C ILE A 40 23.51 17.87 -9.34
N GLN A 41 23.22 16.74 -8.72
CA GLN A 41 23.43 15.42 -9.31
C GLN A 41 22.34 15.04 -10.33
N ARG A 42 21.19 15.71 -10.29
CA ARG A 42 20.06 15.52 -11.21
C ARG A 42 20.45 15.67 -12.69
N ASP A 43 21.34 16.64 -13.00
CA ASP A 43 21.76 16.93 -14.38
C ASP A 43 22.81 15.95 -14.90
N PHE A 44 23.50 15.24 -14.00
CA PHE A 44 24.51 14.25 -14.34
C PHE A 44 23.95 12.84 -14.50
N LEU A 45 22.79 12.54 -13.93
CA LEU A 45 22.16 11.22 -14.03
C LEU A 45 21.21 11.18 -15.24
N SER A 46 21.60 10.50 -16.30
CA SER A 46 20.77 10.31 -17.51
C SER A 46 19.46 9.55 -17.24
N GLN A 47 19.44 8.66 -16.24
CA GLN A 47 18.29 7.90 -15.78
C GLN A 47 17.75 8.37 -14.42
N ALA A 48 18.07 9.61 -14.04
CA ALA A 48 17.72 10.19 -12.74
C ALA A 48 16.25 10.09 -12.37
N TYR A 49 15.38 10.30 -13.37
CA TYR A 49 13.93 10.28 -13.16
C TYR A 49 13.32 8.87 -13.13
N SER A 50 14.07 7.85 -13.47
CA SER A 50 13.61 6.45 -13.47
C SER A 50 14.12 5.71 -12.25
N ASP A 51 15.39 5.41 -12.20
CA ASP A 51 15.96 4.42 -11.31
C ASP A 51 16.53 5.03 -10.02
N PHE A 52 17.03 6.27 -10.08
CA PHE A 52 17.70 6.95 -8.97
C PHE A 52 16.88 8.08 -8.34
N ILE A 53 15.56 8.13 -8.63
CA ILE A 53 14.68 9.17 -8.09
C ILE A 53 14.72 9.23 -6.54
N TYR A 54 14.92 8.09 -5.88
CA TYR A 54 15.01 8.02 -4.43
C TYR A 54 16.27 8.73 -3.89
N ALA A 55 17.41 8.62 -4.58
CA ALA A 55 18.63 9.33 -4.22
C ALA A 55 18.45 10.85 -4.37
N ILE A 56 17.75 11.30 -5.41
CA ILE A 56 17.42 12.71 -5.62
C ILE A 56 16.48 13.23 -4.51
N ILE A 57 15.48 12.43 -4.11
CA ILE A 57 14.57 12.79 -3.01
C ILE A 57 15.37 13.00 -1.71
N ILE A 58 16.37 12.14 -1.44
CA ILE A 58 17.25 12.29 -0.27
C ILE A 58 18.14 13.53 -0.42
N GLU A 59 18.67 13.83 -1.60
CA GLU A 59 19.48 15.03 -1.83
C GLU A 59 18.69 16.33 -1.61
N GLU A 60 17.47 16.41 -2.14
CA GLU A 60 16.63 17.62 -2.09
C GLU A 60 15.93 17.81 -0.75
N LEU A 61 15.32 16.76 -0.21
CA LEU A 61 14.51 16.81 1.02
C LEU A 61 15.23 16.30 2.26
N GLY A 62 16.48 15.86 2.11
CA GLY A 62 17.26 15.27 3.18
C GLY A 62 16.79 13.86 3.56
N ILE A 63 17.37 13.35 4.64
CA ILE A 63 17.02 12.03 5.20
C ILE A 63 15.53 11.95 5.56
N TRP A 64 14.93 13.05 5.98
CA TRP A 64 13.50 13.13 6.29
C TRP A 64 12.62 12.84 5.08
N GLY A 65 12.99 13.34 3.88
CA GLY A 65 12.25 13.05 2.65
C GLY A 65 12.28 11.57 2.31
N GLY A 66 13.46 10.94 2.40
CA GLY A 66 13.60 9.49 2.23
C GLY A 66 12.76 8.69 3.24
N ALA A 67 12.80 9.08 4.52
CA ALA A 67 12.03 8.43 5.57
C ALA A 67 10.52 8.53 5.33
N ILE A 68 10.01 9.68 4.91
CA ILE A 68 8.59 9.87 4.58
C ILE A 68 8.16 8.91 3.45
N VAL A 69 8.97 8.77 2.41
CA VAL A 69 8.65 7.83 1.31
C VAL A 69 8.56 6.40 1.83
N VAL A 70 9.50 5.94 2.65
CA VAL A 70 9.46 4.60 3.27
C VAL A 70 8.20 4.42 4.12
N ILE A 71 7.86 5.39 4.96
CA ILE A 71 6.68 5.37 5.82
C ILE A 71 5.40 5.25 4.97
N LEU A 72 5.30 5.97 3.84
CA LEU A 72 4.15 5.90 2.95
C LEU A 72 3.96 4.50 2.36
N TYR A 73 5.04 3.80 1.95
CA TYR A 73 4.94 2.41 1.46
C TYR A 73 4.56 1.43 2.56
N ILE A 74 5.11 1.58 3.77
CA ILE A 74 4.71 0.77 4.94
C ILE A 74 3.23 1.01 5.26
N TRP A 75 2.79 2.26 5.24
CA TRP A 75 1.39 2.61 5.47
C TRP A 75 0.44 2.03 4.41
N LEU A 76 0.86 2.05 3.14
CA LEU A 76 0.13 1.41 2.04
C LEU A 76 -0.03 -0.09 2.30
N LEU A 77 1.05 -0.78 2.68
CA LEU A 77 1.01 -2.22 3.00
C LEU A 77 0.09 -2.51 4.19
N PHE A 78 0.19 -1.71 5.25
CA PHE A 78 -0.69 -1.82 6.41
C PHE A 78 -2.16 -1.59 6.04
N ARG A 79 -2.42 -0.61 5.21
CA ARG A 79 -3.77 -0.32 4.69
C ARG A 79 -4.35 -1.48 3.88
N ALA A 80 -3.53 -2.08 3.00
CA ALA A 80 -3.91 -3.26 2.23
C ALA A 80 -4.18 -4.47 3.14
N GLY A 81 -3.36 -4.69 4.17
CA GLY A 81 -3.57 -5.71 5.18
C GLY A 81 -4.91 -5.56 5.91
N ARG A 82 -5.29 -4.33 6.27
CA ARG A 82 -6.61 -4.05 6.87
C ARG A 82 -7.77 -4.35 5.92
N ILE A 83 -7.62 -4.09 4.61
CA ILE A 83 -8.62 -4.45 3.61
C ILE A 83 -8.71 -5.97 3.48
N ALA A 84 -7.58 -6.66 3.40
CA ALA A 84 -7.51 -8.12 3.31
C ALA A 84 -8.16 -8.80 4.53
N SER A 85 -7.91 -8.30 5.75
CA SER A 85 -8.58 -8.79 6.97
C SER A 85 -10.10 -8.65 6.89
N ARG A 86 -10.59 -7.49 6.45
CA ARG A 86 -12.02 -7.27 6.25
C ARG A 86 -12.65 -8.18 5.19
N CYS A 87 -11.88 -8.56 4.15
CA CYS A 87 -12.35 -9.56 3.18
C CYS A 87 -12.61 -10.92 3.84
N ARG A 88 -11.77 -11.32 4.80
CA ARG A 88 -11.93 -12.60 5.53
C ARG A 88 -13.18 -12.62 6.40
N ASP A 89 -13.61 -11.49 6.94
CA ASP A 89 -14.77 -11.37 7.82
C ASP A 89 -16.13 -11.34 7.09
N MET A 90 -16.15 -11.45 5.77
CA MET A 90 -17.36 -11.44 4.93
C MET A 90 -18.12 -12.78 5.00
N GLN A 91 -18.95 -12.98 6.03
CA GLN A 91 -19.64 -14.25 6.32
C GLN A 91 -20.61 -14.73 5.22
N ARG A 92 -21.25 -13.83 4.46
CA ARG A 92 -22.21 -14.17 3.39
C ARG A 92 -21.54 -14.54 2.05
N THR A 93 -20.21 -14.52 1.97
CA THR A 93 -19.49 -14.88 0.75
C THR A 93 -18.90 -16.27 0.90
N PRO A 94 -18.90 -17.10 -0.15
CA PRO A 94 -18.25 -18.40 -0.12
C PRO A 94 -16.80 -18.28 0.38
N THR A 95 -16.36 -19.21 1.20
CA THR A 95 -15.03 -19.18 1.84
C THR A 95 -13.91 -19.02 0.82
N HIS A 96 -13.99 -19.74 -0.29
CA HIS A 96 -13.01 -19.66 -1.38
C HIS A 96 -12.88 -18.24 -1.95
N SER A 97 -13.98 -17.55 -2.20
CA SER A 97 -13.97 -16.19 -2.74
C SER A 97 -13.42 -15.17 -1.75
N ARG A 98 -13.62 -15.34 -0.44
CA ARG A 98 -13.07 -14.46 0.60
C ARG A 98 -11.55 -14.48 0.62
N TYR A 99 -10.97 -15.67 0.59
CA TYR A 99 -9.51 -15.82 0.54
C TYR A 99 -8.94 -15.30 -0.77
N PHE A 100 -9.62 -15.54 -1.89
CA PHE A 100 -9.20 -15.00 -3.19
C PHE A 100 -9.09 -13.47 -3.16
N TYR A 101 -10.10 -12.77 -2.68
CA TYR A 101 -10.05 -11.29 -2.57
C TYR A 101 -8.96 -10.82 -1.60
N ALA A 102 -8.82 -11.47 -0.46
CA ALA A 102 -7.80 -11.11 0.53
C ALA A 102 -6.38 -11.32 -0.03
N LEU A 103 -6.11 -12.45 -0.67
CA LEU A 103 -4.82 -12.75 -1.29
C LEU A 103 -4.51 -11.82 -2.46
N THR A 104 -5.50 -11.49 -3.29
CA THR A 104 -5.32 -10.59 -4.43
C THR A 104 -4.92 -9.18 -3.96
N VAL A 105 -5.60 -8.64 -2.93
CA VAL A 105 -5.25 -7.32 -2.36
C VAL A 105 -3.86 -7.34 -1.76
N MET A 106 -3.54 -8.38 -1.00
CA MET A 106 -2.24 -8.53 -0.34
C MET A 106 -1.12 -8.70 -1.36
N GLY A 107 -1.33 -9.53 -2.39
CA GLY A 107 -0.38 -9.76 -3.47
C GLY A 107 -0.09 -8.49 -4.27
N ALA A 108 -1.13 -7.74 -4.65
CA ALA A 108 -0.97 -6.48 -5.38
C ALA A 108 -0.20 -5.44 -4.55
N ALA A 109 -0.50 -5.30 -3.25
CA ALA A 109 0.20 -4.38 -2.37
C ALA A 109 1.66 -4.81 -2.14
N LEU A 110 1.90 -6.10 -1.97
CA LEU A 110 3.24 -6.66 -1.77
C LEU A 110 4.11 -6.44 -3.01
N MET A 111 3.58 -6.62 -4.22
CA MET A 111 4.30 -6.32 -5.47
C MET A 111 4.74 -4.87 -5.54
N LEU A 112 3.86 -3.91 -5.21
CA LEU A 112 4.19 -2.49 -5.17
C LEU A 112 5.31 -2.19 -4.16
N VAL A 113 5.21 -2.76 -2.95
CA VAL A 113 6.17 -2.51 -1.88
C VAL A 113 7.52 -3.16 -2.17
N LEU A 114 7.55 -4.39 -2.71
CA LEU A 114 8.79 -5.05 -3.11
C LEU A 114 9.50 -4.28 -4.23
N GLN A 115 8.77 -3.82 -5.25
CA GLN A 115 9.33 -3.00 -6.31
C GLN A 115 9.93 -1.69 -5.76
N ALA A 116 9.24 -1.03 -4.83
CA ALA A 116 9.76 0.16 -4.16
C ALA A 116 11.03 -0.15 -3.34
N LEU A 117 11.02 -1.24 -2.59
CA LEU A 117 12.16 -1.67 -1.78
C LEU A 117 13.40 -1.94 -2.65
N PHE A 118 13.25 -2.67 -3.76
CA PHE A 118 14.35 -2.91 -4.69
C PHE A 118 14.92 -1.62 -5.26
N ASN A 119 14.06 -0.66 -5.68
CA ASN A 119 14.53 0.63 -6.15
C ASN A 119 15.33 1.39 -5.08
N MET A 120 14.85 1.39 -3.82
CA MET A 120 15.53 2.04 -2.71
C MET A 120 16.90 1.37 -2.43
N LEU A 121 16.98 0.03 -2.47
CA LEU A 121 18.23 -0.70 -2.27
C LEU A 121 19.25 -0.43 -3.38
N VAL A 122 18.79 -0.30 -4.63
CA VAL A 122 19.66 0.11 -5.76
C VAL A 122 20.15 1.54 -5.56
N ALA A 123 19.27 2.46 -5.17
CA ALA A 123 19.63 3.86 -4.96
C ALA A 123 20.67 4.06 -3.84
N VAL A 124 20.66 3.21 -2.82
CA VAL A 124 21.64 3.20 -1.72
C VAL A 124 22.92 2.39 -2.07
N GLY A 125 22.97 1.75 -3.25
CA GLY A 125 24.14 0.99 -3.70
C GLY A 125 24.27 -0.40 -3.08
N ILE A 126 23.25 -0.92 -2.41
CA ILE A 126 23.24 -2.26 -1.79
C ILE A 126 22.88 -3.35 -2.82
N ALA A 127 22.04 -3.02 -3.80
CA ALA A 127 21.59 -3.94 -4.84
C ALA A 127 22.10 -3.51 -6.22
N PRO A 128 22.31 -4.46 -7.16
CA PRO A 128 22.71 -4.13 -8.52
C PRO A 128 21.62 -3.34 -9.25
N VAL A 129 22.01 -2.48 -10.18
CA VAL A 129 21.09 -1.65 -10.96
C VAL A 129 20.19 -2.55 -11.83
N THR A 130 18.90 -2.56 -11.53
CA THR A 130 17.90 -3.41 -12.19
C THR A 130 17.01 -2.67 -13.17
N GLY A 131 17.09 -1.33 -13.25
CA GLY A 131 16.21 -0.54 -14.10
C GLY A 131 14.74 -0.51 -13.64
N GLN A 132 14.47 -0.82 -12.36
CA GLN A 132 13.11 -0.82 -11.81
C GLN A 132 12.76 0.57 -11.28
N PRO A 133 11.79 1.27 -11.89
CA PRO A 133 11.39 2.58 -11.43
C PRO A 133 10.64 2.50 -10.09
N LEU A 134 10.77 3.53 -9.27
CA LEU A 134 10.05 3.66 -8.01
C LEU A 134 8.54 3.78 -8.28
N PRO A 135 7.69 2.87 -7.77
CA PRO A 135 6.26 2.90 -8.03
C PRO A 135 5.62 4.23 -7.62
N LEU A 136 4.71 4.76 -8.45
CA LEU A 136 3.93 5.97 -8.19
C LEU A 136 4.70 7.30 -8.19
N ILE A 137 6.03 7.29 -8.04
CA ILE A 137 6.86 8.49 -7.93
C ILE A 137 7.69 8.68 -9.21
N SER A 138 8.24 7.59 -9.76
CA SER A 138 9.10 7.64 -10.92
C SER A 138 8.32 7.76 -12.25
N ARG A 139 8.93 8.43 -13.23
CA ARG A 139 8.44 8.51 -14.61
C ARG A 139 8.78 7.24 -15.39
N GLY A 140 8.02 6.17 -15.19
CA GLY A 140 8.11 4.97 -16.00
C GLY A 140 6.78 4.74 -16.73
N GLY A 141 6.70 4.98 -18.05
CA GLY A 141 5.44 4.92 -18.78
C GLY A 141 4.67 3.61 -18.57
N THR A 142 5.27 2.47 -18.89
CA THR A 142 4.66 1.15 -18.74
C THR A 142 4.51 0.76 -17.27
N SER A 143 5.50 1.05 -16.44
CA SER A 143 5.47 0.77 -15.00
C SER A 143 4.34 1.52 -14.30
N THR A 144 4.10 2.78 -14.67
CA THR A 144 3.00 3.57 -14.13
C THR A 144 1.64 2.94 -14.43
N LEU A 145 1.43 2.43 -15.65
CA LEU A 145 0.18 1.75 -16.02
C LEU A 145 -0.04 0.49 -15.17
N ILE A 146 1.00 -0.33 -14.99
CA ILE A 146 0.92 -1.54 -14.16
C ILE A 146 0.63 -1.19 -12.70
N ASN A 147 1.29 -0.16 -12.17
CA ASN A 147 1.07 0.29 -10.80
C ASN A 147 -0.35 0.85 -10.59
N CYS A 148 -0.89 1.59 -11.56
CA CYS A 148 -2.29 2.03 -11.56
C CYS A 148 -3.25 0.84 -11.58
N PHE A 149 -2.93 -0.23 -12.31
CA PHE A 149 -3.73 -1.44 -12.32
C PHE A 149 -3.75 -2.13 -10.95
N TYR A 150 -2.62 -2.26 -10.27
CA TYR A 150 -2.57 -2.81 -8.91
C TYR A 150 -3.41 -1.99 -7.92
N ILE A 151 -3.31 -0.66 -7.98
CA ILE A 151 -4.13 0.22 -7.15
C ILE A 151 -5.61 0.08 -7.50
N GLY A 152 -5.95 0.00 -8.79
CA GLY A 152 -7.31 -0.22 -9.26
C GLY A 152 -7.94 -1.49 -8.67
N ILE A 153 -7.19 -2.60 -8.64
CA ILE A 153 -7.60 -3.85 -8.01
C ILE A 153 -7.86 -3.65 -6.51
N ILE A 154 -6.91 -3.04 -5.79
CA ILE A 154 -7.03 -2.80 -4.34
C ILE A 154 -8.27 -1.95 -4.03
N LEU A 155 -8.50 -0.88 -4.79
CA LEU A 155 -9.65 0.01 -4.62
C LEU A 155 -10.98 -0.67 -4.98
N SER A 156 -11.01 -1.48 -6.04
CA SER A 156 -12.20 -2.23 -6.47
C SER A 156 -12.66 -3.19 -5.37
N ILE A 157 -11.73 -3.99 -4.85
CA ILE A 157 -12.03 -4.92 -3.75
C ILE A 157 -12.41 -4.17 -2.48
N SER A 158 -11.74 -3.07 -2.15
CA SER A 158 -12.08 -2.23 -1.00
C SER A 158 -13.51 -1.72 -1.06
N ARG A 159 -13.97 -1.24 -2.23
CA ARG A 159 -15.36 -0.80 -2.45
C ARG A 159 -16.36 -1.95 -2.29
N LEU A 160 -16.03 -3.13 -2.81
CA LEU A 160 -16.86 -4.32 -2.68
C LEU A 160 -17.07 -4.70 -1.21
N VAL A 161 -16.00 -4.70 -0.41
CA VAL A 161 -16.04 -4.98 1.03
C VAL A 161 -16.93 -3.98 1.77
N VAL A 162 -16.73 -2.69 1.52
CA VAL A 162 -17.50 -1.61 2.18
C VAL A 162 -18.99 -1.72 1.84
N ARG A 163 -19.34 -1.98 0.58
CA ARG A 163 -20.74 -2.17 0.16
C ARG A 163 -21.40 -3.33 0.89
N ARG A 164 -20.73 -4.48 0.96
CA ARG A 164 -21.27 -5.67 1.62
C ARG A 164 -21.40 -5.50 3.13
N THR A 165 -20.48 -4.80 3.77
CA THR A 165 -20.57 -4.47 5.20
C THR A 165 -21.75 -3.55 5.50
N LYS A 166 -22.01 -2.55 4.64
CA LYS A 166 -23.17 -1.66 4.80
C LYS A 166 -24.50 -2.41 4.65
N VAL A 167 -24.62 -3.31 3.66
CA VAL A 167 -25.81 -4.13 3.45
C VAL A 167 -26.06 -5.05 4.66
N LYS A 168 -25.01 -5.61 5.26
CA LYS A 168 -25.14 -6.41 6.48
C LYS A 168 -25.68 -5.58 7.64
N ALA A 169 -25.09 -4.42 7.91
CA ALA A 169 -25.52 -3.54 9.00
C ALA A 169 -26.97 -3.05 8.84
N ALA A 170 -27.43 -2.84 7.60
CA ALA A 170 -28.82 -2.49 7.33
C ALA A 170 -29.77 -3.68 7.57
N GLY A 171 -29.37 -4.89 7.15
CA GLY A 171 -30.15 -6.11 7.36
C GLY A 171 -30.25 -6.52 8.84
N ASP A 172 -29.19 -6.35 9.60
CA ASP A 172 -29.20 -6.65 11.05
C ASP A 172 -30.11 -5.67 11.80
N LYS A 173 -30.08 -4.37 11.48
CA LYS A 173 -31.00 -3.37 12.05
C LYS A 173 -32.47 -3.65 11.73
N GLN A 174 -32.77 -4.16 10.54
CA GLN A 174 -34.15 -4.49 10.16
C GLN A 174 -34.66 -5.75 10.86
N LYS A 175 -33.77 -6.73 11.13
CA LYS A 175 -34.10 -7.89 11.94
C LYS A 175 -34.41 -7.51 13.40
N ASP A 176 -33.54 -6.70 14.02
CA ASP A 176 -33.74 -6.23 15.39
C ASP A 176 -35.05 -5.45 15.53
N ALA A 177 -35.38 -4.61 14.53
CA ALA A 177 -36.65 -3.89 14.52
C ALA A 177 -37.88 -4.81 14.36
N THR A 178 -37.78 -5.85 13.53
CA THR A 178 -38.86 -6.83 13.33
C THR A 178 -39.05 -7.70 14.57
N GLU A 179 -37.99 -8.14 15.23
CA GLU A 179 -38.06 -8.90 16.49
C GLU A 179 -38.66 -8.07 17.63
N ALA A 180 -38.29 -6.77 17.70
CA ALA A 180 -38.87 -5.87 18.70
C ALA A 180 -40.41 -5.71 18.50
N THR A 181 -40.87 -5.51 17.25
CA THR A 181 -42.30 -5.39 16.93
C THR A 181 -43.07 -6.70 17.21
N SER A 182 -42.46 -7.85 16.87
CA SER A 182 -43.07 -9.17 17.15
C SER A 182 -43.21 -9.44 18.65
N ASN A 183 -42.23 -9.05 19.47
CA ASN A 183 -42.31 -9.19 20.93
C ASN A 183 -43.34 -8.22 21.56
N GLU A 184 -43.51 -7.02 21.00
CA GLU A 184 -44.58 -6.08 21.45
C GLU A 184 -45.98 -6.62 21.11
N GLU A 185 -46.17 -7.23 19.95
CA GLU A 185 -47.44 -7.86 19.57
C GLU A 185 -47.74 -9.08 20.44
N GLU A 186 -46.77 -9.90 20.80
CA GLU A 186 -46.94 -11.06 21.65
C GLU A 186 -47.25 -10.67 23.11
N LEU A 187 -46.67 -9.57 23.61
CA LEU A 187 -47.00 -9.00 24.92
C LEU A 187 -48.42 -8.42 24.98
N THR A 188 -48.86 -7.71 23.93
CA THR A 188 -50.21 -7.15 23.88
C THR A 188 -51.28 -8.22 23.76
N THR A 189 -51.04 -9.30 23.02
CA THR A 189 -51.97 -10.44 22.96
C THR A 189 -52.03 -11.22 24.29
N ALA A 190 -50.92 -11.34 25.02
CA ALA A 190 -50.88 -12.00 26.33
C ALA A 190 -51.61 -11.19 27.43
N GLU A 191 -51.61 -9.84 27.34
CA GLU A 191 -52.36 -8.99 28.26
C GLU A 191 -53.88 -9.01 27.97
N GLU A 192 -54.29 -9.22 26.72
CA GLU A 192 -55.72 -9.28 26.31
C GLU A 192 -56.34 -10.65 26.66
N GLU A 193 -55.55 -11.73 26.76
CA GLU A 193 -56.01 -13.06 27.18
C GLU A 193 -55.99 -13.29 28.71
N ALA A 194 -55.55 -12.32 29.52
CA ALA A 194 -55.59 -12.46 30.98
C ALA A 194 -57.04 -12.52 31.48
N PRO A 195 -57.49 -13.62 32.12
CA PRO A 195 -58.89 -13.75 32.54
C PRO A 195 -59.17 -12.72 33.64
N ILE A 196 -60.25 -11.94 33.41
CA ILE A 196 -60.83 -11.07 34.42
C ILE A 196 -61.27 -11.96 35.59
N ALA A 197 -60.48 -11.97 36.66
CA ALA A 197 -60.86 -12.60 37.92
C ALA A 197 -62.12 -11.86 38.42
N VAL A 198 -63.27 -12.50 38.24
CA VAL A 198 -64.50 -12.04 38.82
C VAL A 198 -64.43 -12.33 40.31
N GLU A 199 -64.28 -11.28 41.10
CA GLU A 199 -64.44 -11.28 42.56
C GLU A 199 -65.92 -11.47 42.89
N ASN A 200 -66.25 -12.60 43.53
CA ASN A 200 -67.47 -12.81 44.26
C ASN A 200 -67.20 -12.84 45.72
#